data_2fca6fbaa9a4719856690895cf2efd1f
#
_entry.id   2fca6fbaa9a4719856690895cf2efd1f
#
_cell.length_a   1.000
_cell.length_b   1.000
_cell.length_c   1.000
_cell.angle_alpha   90.00
_cell.angle_beta   90.00
_cell.angle_gamma   90.00
#
_symmetry.space_group_name_H-M   'P 1'
#
loop_
_entity.id
_entity.type
_entity.pdbx_description
1 polymer ?
#
loop_
_entity_poly.entity_id
_entity_poly.type
_entity_poly.pdbx_seq_one_letter_code
_entity_poly.pdbx_strand_id
1 'polypeptide(L)'
;VGSEMCIRDSIEPGAVAVDQFPDTWQVGDLDLPVRYVFEPGSGHDGVTVQIPLPLLGQVPREPFTWQVPGLRQELATELVRGLPKQIRTQLVPAPDRARAALLWLADNGADHTKDFTGELARALTALTGVSIKDSDWHPENLSSHLRVGFEVLDGSGHRTAASKNVKKSQRPRTSQPRKMAHSEDLGQLQVDLAPKIAKTLTKAARTKQIHGATSWQFGAVPSHVDVRRAGVDAVGYPCLVDERDGVGTAVKETRTAADQSHGQGVVRLLMLCLPDPTKWVVAHMSNATKLSLADSPYPSVPDLLTDCRLKTVDSLARKHSDGIATIRDEKAFDSLALQVRQDQAERMAQVVEETSRILQSHAGARRALLSLPDGAARADMTSQLDDLVFCNFVSATPDPWFGYMSRWMDAVVVRAESLLLNPGRDATQMDEIDVLLGEYDELCAEQPAGRLPAQVEEVGFMIEELRVQYFAQRLRTHIPVSPKRIRQAIGQVRSQS
;
A
#
# COMPACT_ATOMS: atom_id res chain seq x y z
N VAL A 1 -2.13 13.99 -41.55
CA VAL A 1 -0.72 13.61 -41.65
C VAL A 1 0.03 14.62 -40.82
N GLY A 2 0.02 14.43 -39.50
CA GLY A 2 0.78 15.21 -38.52
C GLY A 2 2.24 14.74 -38.54
N SER A 3 3.15 15.65 -38.78
CA SER A 3 4.59 15.41 -38.79
C SER A 3 5.05 15.10 -37.39
N GLU A 4 5.47 13.87 -37.13
CA GLU A 4 6.22 13.50 -35.92
C GLU A 4 7.60 14.18 -36.00
N MET A 5 7.70 15.37 -35.39
CA MET A 5 8.98 16.05 -35.25
C MET A 5 9.53 15.72 -33.86
N CYS A 6 10.52 14.82 -33.83
CA CYS A 6 11.26 14.53 -32.60
C CYS A 6 11.99 15.79 -32.12
N ILE A 7 12.07 16.02 -30.82
CA ILE A 7 12.85 17.12 -30.18
C ILE A 7 14.28 17.18 -30.74
N ARG A 8 14.82 16.05 -31.19
CA ARG A 8 16.13 15.96 -31.89
C ARG A 8 16.25 16.79 -33.16
N ASP A 9 15.12 17.03 -33.87
CA ASP A 9 15.14 17.74 -35.16
C ASP A 9 14.95 19.26 -35.02
N SER A 10 14.60 19.75 -33.83
CA SER A 10 14.32 21.18 -33.59
C SER A 10 15.47 21.93 -32.90
N ILE A 11 16.55 21.26 -32.53
CA ILE A 11 17.77 21.88 -31.98
C ILE A 11 18.83 21.88 -33.09
N GLU A 12 19.44 23.04 -33.34
CA GLU A 12 20.52 23.18 -34.32
C GLU A 12 21.55 22.04 -34.19
N PRO A 13 22.16 21.56 -35.30
CA PRO A 13 23.07 20.42 -35.28
C PRO A 13 24.43 20.79 -34.71
N GLY A 14 24.45 20.98 -33.38
CA GLY A 14 25.61 21.23 -32.54
C GLY A 14 25.48 20.48 -31.24
N ALA A 15 25.83 19.19 -31.25
CA ALA A 15 26.09 18.35 -30.05
C ALA A 15 25.04 18.41 -28.91
N VAL A 16 23.83 17.97 -29.19
CA VAL A 16 23.01 17.43 -28.09
C VAL A 16 23.67 16.10 -27.70
N ALA A 17 24.36 16.10 -26.56
CA ALA A 17 25.00 14.88 -26.05
C ALA A 17 23.90 13.80 -25.90
N VAL A 18 24.09 12.64 -26.52
CA VAL A 18 23.19 11.49 -26.47
C VAL A 18 22.83 11.12 -25.02
N ASP A 19 23.71 11.45 -24.11
CA ASP A 19 23.57 11.22 -22.66
C ASP A 19 22.51 12.13 -21.99
N GLN A 20 22.09 13.23 -22.59
CA GLN A 20 21.08 14.14 -22.04
C GLN A 20 19.66 13.70 -22.37
N PHE A 21 19.46 13.02 -23.50
CA PHE A 21 18.16 12.52 -23.99
C PHE A 21 18.31 11.07 -24.43
N PRO A 22 18.37 10.12 -23.47
CA PRO A 22 18.58 8.70 -23.76
C PRO A 22 17.35 8.10 -24.46
N ASP A 23 17.58 7.18 -25.39
CA ASP A 23 16.50 6.44 -26.07
C ASP A 23 15.86 5.37 -25.17
N THR A 24 16.48 5.08 -24.02
CA THR A 24 16.01 4.12 -23.02
C THR A 24 16.17 4.69 -21.61
N TRP A 25 15.22 4.37 -20.74
CA TRP A 25 15.26 4.68 -19.31
C TRP A 25 15.59 3.42 -18.53
N GLN A 26 16.71 3.43 -17.82
CA GLN A 26 17.13 2.30 -17.01
C GLN A 26 16.49 2.38 -15.62
N VAL A 27 15.78 1.30 -15.23
CA VAL A 27 15.17 1.15 -13.91
C VAL A 27 15.59 -0.22 -13.36
N GLY A 28 16.55 -0.26 -12.44
CA GLY A 28 17.19 -1.50 -12.03
C GLY A 28 17.79 -2.23 -13.23
N ASP A 29 17.37 -3.46 -13.48
CA ASP A 29 17.79 -4.29 -14.61
C ASP A 29 16.91 -4.11 -15.86
N LEU A 30 15.94 -3.19 -15.83
CA LEU A 30 15.01 -2.95 -16.93
C LEU A 30 15.47 -1.76 -17.78
N ASP A 31 15.50 -1.94 -19.10
CA ASP A 31 15.70 -0.89 -20.09
C ASP A 31 14.36 -0.58 -20.77
N LEU A 32 13.73 0.52 -20.39
CA LEU A 32 12.43 0.93 -20.90
C LEU A 32 12.62 1.95 -22.04
N PRO A 33 12.02 1.75 -23.23
CA PRO A 33 12.12 2.72 -24.32
C PRO A 33 11.48 4.05 -23.96
N VAL A 34 12.13 5.12 -24.38
CA VAL A 34 11.66 6.50 -24.20
C VAL A 34 11.30 7.10 -25.55
N ARG A 35 10.18 7.79 -25.58
CA ARG A 35 9.71 8.57 -26.74
C ARG A 35 9.65 10.04 -26.36
N TYR A 36 10.17 10.88 -27.23
CA TYR A 36 10.11 12.33 -27.10
C TYR A 36 9.10 12.87 -28.10
N VAL A 37 8.12 13.64 -27.62
CA VAL A 37 7.12 14.30 -28.45
C VAL A 37 7.16 15.78 -28.14
N PHE A 38 7.17 16.62 -29.18
CA PHE A 38 7.10 18.06 -29.04
C PHE A 38 5.83 18.54 -29.74
N GLU A 39 4.75 18.61 -28.98
CA GLU A 39 3.45 19.15 -29.42
C GLU A 39 2.88 20.03 -28.29
N PRO A 40 3.32 21.31 -28.19
CA PRO A 40 2.88 22.22 -27.15
C PRO A 40 1.36 22.31 -27.07
N GLY A 41 0.80 21.97 -25.88
CA GLY A 41 -0.66 21.97 -25.64
C GLY A 41 -1.37 20.66 -25.96
N SER A 42 -0.68 19.62 -26.41
CA SER A 42 -1.22 18.26 -26.47
C SER A 42 -0.95 17.53 -25.16
N GLY A 43 -1.84 16.63 -24.72
CA GLY A 43 -1.60 15.77 -23.55
C GLY A 43 -0.52 14.71 -23.75
N HIS A 44 0.29 14.82 -24.82
CA HIS A 44 1.39 13.92 -25.17
C HIS A 44 2.72 14.65 -25.30
N ASP A 45 2.76 15.96 -24.96
CA ASP A 45 3.97 16.77 -25.02
C ASP A 45 4.98 16.37 -23.94
N GLY A 46 6.24 16.20 -24.34
CA GLY A 46 7.34 15.88 -23.44
C GLY A 46 7.89 14.47 -23.57
N VAL A 47 8.18 13.84 -22.43
CA VAL A 47 8.83 12.54 -22.33
C VAL A 47 7.81 11.46 -22.02
N THR A 48 7.74 10.42 -22.84
CA THR A 48 6.86 9.27 -22.62
C THR A 48 7.68 7.99 -22.53
N VAL A 49 7.55 7.27 -21.41
CA VAL A 49 8.17 5.97 -21.18
C VAL A 49 7.22 4.86 -21.64
N GLN A 50 7.73 3.95 -22.45
CA GLN A 50 6.94 2.82 -22.94
C GLN A 50 7.17 1.59 -22.06
N ILE A 51 6.10 1.10 -21.43
CA ILE A 51 6.16 -0.01 -20.49
C ILE A 51 5.38 -1.21 -21.05
N PRO A 52 6.03 -2.36 -21.25
CA PRO A 52 5.33 -3.60 -21.58
C PRO A 52 4.38 -4.00 -20.43
N LEU A 53 3.13 -4.38 -20.77
CA LEU A 53 2.11 -4.75 -19.78
C LEU A 53 2.59 -5.73 -18.69
N PRO A 54 3.38 -6.80 -18.99
CA PRO A 54 3.85 -7.73 -17.96
C PRO A 54 4.83 -7.12 -16.94
N LEU A 55 5.46 -5.98 -17.27
CA LEU A 55 6.43 -5.30 -16.39
C LEU A 55 5.79 -4.16 -15.59
N LEU A 56 4.58 -3.73 -15.96
CA LEU A 56 3.97 -2.53 -15.39
C LEU A 56 3.88 -2.56 -13.84
N GLY A 57 3.53 -3.71 -13.26
CA GLY A 57 3.45 -3.88 -11.80
C GLY A 57 4.80 -3.99 -11.08
N GLN A 58 5.92 -4.09 -11.82
CA GLN A 58 7.27 -4.21 -11.25
C GLN A 58 8.09 -2.93 -11.38
N VAL A 59 7.55 -1.92 -12.05
CA VAL A 59 8.24 -0.65 -12.30
C VAL A 59 7.92 0.33 -11.19
N PRO A 60 8.91 0.76 -10.37
CA PRO A 60 8.72 1.77 -9.33
C PRO A 60 8.52 3.16 -9.94
N ARG A 61 7.88 4.07 -9.20
CA ARG A 61 7.56 5.42 -9.65
C ARG A 61 8.73 6.39 -9.49
N GLU A 62 9.50 6.22 -8.43
CA GLU A 62 10.48 7.16 -7.92
C GLU A 62 11.55 7.55 -8.97
N PRO A 63 12.14 6.61 -9.77
CA PRO A 63 13.15 6.96 -10.78
C PRO A 63 12.65 7.94 -11.83
N PHE A 64 11.34 7.96 -12.12
CA PHE A 64 10.77 8.84 -13.15
C PHE A 64 10.55 10.27 -12.67
N THR A 65 10.51 10.50 -11.36
CA THR A 65 10.42 11.86 -10.79
C THR A 65 11.67 12.68 -11.07
N TRP A 66 12.79 12.03 -11.43
CA TRP A 66 14.06 12.66 -11.76
C TRP A 66 14.12 13.25 -13.17
N GLN A 67 13.19 12.94 -14.01
CA GLN A 67 13.17 13.33 -15.42
C GLN A 67 14.48 12.93 -16.16
N VAL A 68 14.52 13.05 -17.48
CA VAL A 68 15.75 12.83 -18.25
C VAL A 68 16.78 13.92 -17.95
N PRO A 69 18.09 13.62 -18.05
CA PRO A 69 19.15 14.57 -17.68
C PRO A 69 19.01 15.94 -18.34
N GLY A 70 18.60 16.00 -19.62
CA GLY A 70 18.40 17.24 -20.38
C GLY A 70 17.32 18.16 -19.85
N LEU A 71 16.31 17.63 -19.15
CA LEU A 71 15.20 18.43 -18.59
C LEU A 71 15.32 18.61 -17.05
N ARG A 72 16.26 17.95 -16.40
CA ARG A 72 16.37 17.91 -14.93
C ARG A 72 16.64 19.30 -14.33
N GLN A 73 17.42 20.14 -14.99
CA GLN A 73 17.70 21.49 -14.49
C GLN A 73 16.46 22.39 -14.58
N GLU A 74 15.69 22.26 -15.65
CA GLU A 74 14.44 23.00 -15.82
C GLU A 74 13.40 22.53 -14.79
N LEU A 75 13.24 21.21 -14.60
CA LEU A 75 12.41 20.62 -13.56
C LEU A 75 12.76 21.17 -12.17
N ALA A 76 14.02 21.11 -11.78
CA ALA A 76 14.48 21.63 -10.48
C ALA A 76 14.16 23.12 -10.31
N THR A 77 14.32 23.91 -11.38
CA THR A 77 14.02 25.34 -11.38
C THR A 77 12.53 25.62 -11.20
N GLU A 78 11.67 24.90 -11.92
CA GLU A 78 10.22 25.03 -11.80
C GLU A 78 9.72 24.58 -10.42
N LEU A 79 10.24 23.49 -9.88
CA LEU A 79 9.93 23.05 -8.51
C LEU A 79 10.28 24.10 -7.46
N VAL A 80 11.49 24.70 -7.54
CA VAL A 80 11.91 25.78 -6.63
C VAL A 80 11.01 27.02 -6.78
N ARG A 81 10.58 27.35 -7.99
CA ARG A 81 9.63 28.45 -8.25
C ARG A 81 8.24 28.19 -7.69
N GLY A 82 7.82 26.93 -7.66
CA GLY A 82 6.53 26.47 -7.10
C GLY A 82 6.44 26.53 -5.58
N LEU A 83 7.56 26.62 -4.87
CA LEU A 83 7.58 26.64 -3.41
C LEU A 83 6.82 27.84 -2.80
N PRO A 84 6.25 27.70 -1.59
CA PRO A 84 5.60 28.79 -0.86
C PRO A 84 6.48 30.04 -0.79
N LYS A 85 5.87 31.22 -0.87
CA LYS A 85 6.58 32.51 -0.95
C LYS A 85 7.65 32.69 0.14
N GLN A 86 7.39 32.22 1.36
CA GLN A 86 8.30 32.35 2.49
C GLN A 86 9.62 31.57 2.29
N ILE A 87 9.53 30.39 1.66
CA ILE A 87 10.69 29.54 1.33
C ILE A 87 11.36 30.06 0.06
N ARG A 88 10.58 30.31 -0.99
CA ARG A 88 11.07 30.75 -2.30
C ARG A 88 11.90 32.03 -2.24
N THR A 89 11.54 33.00 -1.41
CA THR A 89 12.30 34.26 -1.28
C THR A 89 13.71 34.06 -0.74
N GLN A 90 13.97 32.98 -0.03
CA GLN A 90 15.30 32.61 0.49
C GLN A 90 16.14 31.84 -0.56
N LEU A 91 15.53 31.40 -1.63
CA LEU A 91 16.14 30.61 -2.70
C LEU A 91 16.29 31.39 -4.03
N VAL A 92 16.34 32.72 -3.97
CA VAL A 92 16.55 33.58 -5.14
C VAL A 92 18.05 33.71 -5.45
N PRO A 93 18.47 33.63 -6.74
CA PRO A 93 17.68 33.28 -7.94
C PRO A 93 17.44 31.77 -8.05
N ALA A 94 16.21 31.37 -8.36
CA ALA A 94 15.82 29.96 -8.42
C ALA A 94 16.69 29.11 -9.39
N PRO A 95 17.04 29.58 -10.63
CA PRO A 95 17.86 28.78 -11.55
C PRO A 95 19.26 28.48 -11.00
N ASP A 96 19.87 29.44 -10.28
CA ASP A 96 21.21 29.26 -9.73
C ASP A 96 21.19 28.31 -8.53
N ARG A 97 20.15 28.38 -7.68
CA ARG A 97 19.93 27.46 -6.55
C ARG A 97 19.65 26.05 -7.04
N ALA A 98 18.80 25.88 -8.06
CA ALA A 98 18.54 24.59 -8.68
C ALA A 98 19.82 23.98 -9.26
N ARG A 99 20.63 24.75 -9.99
CA ARG A 99 21.91 24.30 -10.54
C ARG A 99 22.89 23.89 -9.44
N ALA A 100 23.04 24.71 -8.40
CA ALA A 100 23.90 24.39 -7.26
C ALA A 100 23.46 23.11 -6.53
N ALA A 101 22.15 22.92 -6.35
CA ALA A 101 21.60 21.70 -5.74
C ALA A 101 21.89 20.45 -6.58
N LEU A 102 21.73 20.52 -7.91
CA LEU A 102 22.04 19.39 -8.80
C LEU A 102 23.54 19.05 -8.80
N LEU A 103 24.42 20.03 -8.78
CA LEU A 103 25.87 19.81 -8.62
C LEU A 103 26.19 19.17 -7.28
N TRP A 104 25.58 19.67 -6.20
CA TRP A 104 25.76 19.09 -4.87
C TRP A 104 25.30 17.63 -4.81
N LEU A 105 24.17 17.30 -5.42
CA LEU A 105 23.68 15.91 -5.51
C LEU A 105 24.64 15.01 -6.29
N ALA A 106 25.23 15.51 -7.40
CA ALA A 106 26.22 14.77 -8.17
C ALA A 106 27.48 14.46 -7.34
N ASP A 107 27.93 15.42 -6.50
CA ASP A 107 29.14 15.29 -5.68
C ASP A 107 28.90 14.46 -4.40
N ASN A 108 27.67 14.45 -3.86
CA ASN A 108 27.34 13.82 -2.57
C ASN A 108 26.51 12.53 -2.70
N GLY A 109 26.42 11.97 -3.90
CA GLY A 109 25.71 10.70 -4.16
C GLY A 109 24.19 10.90 -4.13
N ALA A 110 23.61 11.19 -5.28
CA ALA A 110 22.16 11.23 -5.48
C ALA A 110 21.56 9.81 -5.41
N ASP A 111 20.53 9.64 -4.63
CA ASP A 111 19.78 8.37 -4.54
C ASP A 111 18.59 8.39 -5.51
N HIS A 112 18.79 7.83 -6.71
CA HIS A 112 17.77 7.78 -7.75
C HIS A 112 16.64 6.75 -7.46
N THR A 113 16.72 6.03 -6.35
CA THR A 113 15.63 5.17 -5.87
C THR A 113 14.62 5.93 -5.01
N LYS A 114 14.90 7.21 -4.71
CA LYS A 114 14.02 8.11 -3.98
C LYS A 114 13.43 9.17 -4.87
N ASP A 115 12.37 9.81 -4.40
CA ASP A 115 11.75 10.94 -5.09
C ASP A 115 12.72 12.11 -5.26
N PHE A 116 12.67 12.71 -6.44
CA PHE A 116 13.52 13.85 -6.78
C PHE A 116 13.30 15.07 -5.85
N THR A 117 12.05 15.33 -5.46
CA THR A 117 11.71 16.43 -4.54
C THR A 117 12.39 16.27 -3.19
N GLY A 118 12.43 15.07 -2.62
CA GLY A 118 13.10 14.77 -1.36
C GLY A 118 14.61 14.98 -1.45
N GLU A 119 15.26 14.50 -2.51
CA GLU A 119 16.68 14.68 -2.76
C GLU A 119 17.02 16.17 -3.04
N LEU A 120 16.18 16.88 -3.78
CA LEU A 120 16.33 18.31 -4.03
C LEU A 120 16.19 19.11 -2.72
N ALA A 121 15.24 18.77 -1.85
CA ALA A 121 15.11 19.37 -0.52
C ALA A 121 16.35 19.13 0.33
N ARG A 122 16.90 17.91 0.32
CA ARG A 122 18.16 17.57 1.02
C ARG A 122 19.31 18.46 0.57
N ALA A 123 19.48 18.61 -0.73
CA ALA A 123 20.55 19.44 -1.30
C ALA A 123 20.36 20.93 -0.99
N LEU A 124 19.16 21.47 -1.16
CA LEU A 124 18.86 22.88 -0.87
C LEU A 124 19.03 23.19 0.61
N THR A 125 18.58 22.30 1.49
CA THR A 125 18.76 22.45 2.95
C THR A 125 20.24 22.44 3.31
N ALA A 126 21.05 21.55 2.74
CA ALA A 126 22.50 21.51 2.99
C ALA A 126 23.22 22.79 2.51
N LEU A 127 22.80 23.34 1.37
CA LEU A 127 23.44 24.52 0.78
C LEU A 127 23.01 25.86 1.40
N THR A 128 21.77 25.94 1.90
CA THR A 128 21.16 27.22 2.30
C THR A 128 20.68 27.25 3.75
N GLY A 129 20.58 26.12 4.43
CA GLY A 129 19.98 25.99 5.76
C GLY A 129 18.46 26.11 5.79
N VAL A 130 17.81 26.27 4.63
CA VAL A 130 16.36 26.40 4.52
C VAL A 130 15.72 25.01 4.58
N SER A 131 14.88 24.76 5.57
CA SER A 131 14.12 23.51 5.68
C SER A 131 12.92 23.54 4.75
N ILE A 132 12.77 22.51 3.92
CA ILE A 132 11.66 22.33 2.97
C ILE A 132 10.99 21.02 3.32
N LYS A 133 9.67 21.04 3.50
CA LYS A 133 8.86 19.86 3.79
C LYS A 133 8.29 19.27 2.48
N ASP A 134 7.92 18.00 2.51
CA ASP A 134 7.30 17.36 1.35
C ASP A 134 6.00 18.06 0.93
N SER A 135 5.22 18.55 1.90
CA SER A 135 3.99 19.34 1.66
C SER A 135 4.21 20.72 1.00
N ASP A 136 5.45 21.19 0.92
CA ASP A 136 5.75 22.48 0.29
C ASP A 136 5.96 22.36 -1.23
N TRP A 137 6.08 21.14 -1.74
CA TRP A 137 6.26 20.85 -3.15
C TRP A 137 4.90 20.72 -3.85
N HIS A 138 4.81 21.27 -5.06
CA HIS A 138 3.61 21.27 -5.89
C HIS A 138 3.92 20.73 -7.30
N PRO A 139 4.26 19.42 -7.44
CA PRO A 139 4.58 18.83 -8.74
C PRO A 139 3.39 18.84 -9.72
N GLU A 140 2.17 18.93 -9.22
CA GLU A 140 0.94 19.08 -10.01
C GLU A 140 0.87 20.37 -10.81
N ASN A 141 1.66 21.39 -10.43
CA ASN A 141 1.72 22.68 -11.12
C ASN A 141 2.81 22.76 -12.19
N LEU A 142 3.59 21.68 -12.38
CA LEU A 142 4.63 21.64 -13.41
C LEU A 142 4.04 21.71 -14.82
N SER A 143 4.77 22.32 -15.73
CA SER A 143 4.45 22.31 -17.15
C SER A 143 4.40 20.88 -17.70
N SER A 144 3.50 20.61 -18.68
CA SER A 144 3.27 19.25 -19.20
C SER A 144 4.53 18.56 -19.71
N HIS A 145 5.43 19.29 -20.39
CA HIS A 145 6.68 18.74 -20.92
C HIS A 145 7.70 18.32 -19.83
N LEU A 146 7.54 18.77 -18.59
CA LEU A 146 8.35 18.38 -17.46
C LEU A 146 7.79 17.18 -16.70
N ARG A 147 6.59 16.73 -17.04
CA ARG A 147 5.99 15.52 -16.49
C ARG A 147 6.30 14.34 -17.39
N VAL A 148 6.56 13.18 -16.77
CA VAL A 148 6.79 11.95 -17.52
C VAL A 148 5.45 11.28 -17.79
N GLY A 149 5.14 11.05 -19.08
CA GLY A 149 4.02 10.24 -19.50
C GLY A 149 4.38 8.76 -19.58
N PHE A 150 3.42 7.89 -19.36
CA PHE A 150 3.57 6.44 -19.43
C PHE A 150 2.64 5.86 -20.50
N GLU A 151 3.18 5.06 -21.39
CA GLU A 151 2.45 4.36 -22.43
C GLU A 151 2.57 2.85 -22.24
N VAL A 152 1.46 2.17 -21.94
CA VAL A 152 1.45 0.72 -21.76
C VAL A 152 1.24 0.04 -23.11
N LEU A 153 2.16 -0.90 -23.43
CA LEU A 153 2.15 -1.64 -24.68
C LEU A 153 1.73 -3.09 -24.49
N ASP A 154 0.88 -3.62 -25.37
CA ASP A 154 0.65 -5.06 -25.47
C ASP A 154 1.94 -5.73 -25.93
N GLY A 155 2.52 -6.59 -25.08
CA GLY A 155 3.88 -7.15 -25.10
C GLY A 155 4.38 -7.85 -26.36
N SER A 156 3.97 -7.42 -27.55
CA SER A 156 4.34 -8.03 -28.86
C SER A 156 5.50 -7.34 -29.59
N GLY A 157 6.20 -6.38 -28.98
CA GLY A 157 7.07 -5.47 -29.74
C GLY A 157 8.49 -5.17 -29.26
N HIS A 158 9.08 -5.85 -28.28
CA HIS A 158 10.45 -5.51 -27.85
C HIS A 158 11.51 -6.46 -28.42
N ARG A 159 12.45 -5.87 -29.17
CA ARG A 159 13.72 -6.50 -29.54
C ARG A 159 14.77 -6.05 -28.50
N THR A 160 15.16 -6.92 -27.58
CA THR A 160 16.37 -6.71 -26.78
C THR A 160 17.58 -6.56 -27.70
N ALA A 161 18.44 -5.59 -27.42
CA ALA A 161 19.67 -5.29 -28.17
C ALA A 161 20.73 -6.42 -28.19
N ALA A 162 20.45 -7.57 -27.62
CA ALA A 162 21.39 -8.68 -27.40
C ALA A 162 21.44 -9.72 -28.55
N SER A 163 20.91 -9.45 -29.74
CA SER A 163 21.05 -10.39 -30.87
C SER A 163 21.66 -9.73 -32.10
N LYS A 164 22.96 -9.48 -32.01
CA LYS A 164 23.79 -9.18 -33.19
C LYS A 164 24.29 -10.51 -33.83
N ASN A 165 23.45 -11.39 -34.33
CA ASN A 165 23.82 -12.40 -35.33
C ASN A 165 22.62 -13.30 -35.66
N VAL A 166 21.72 -12.84 -36.55
CA VAL A 166 20.86 -13.76 -37.31
C VAL A 166 20.78 -13.27 -38.75
N LYS A 167 21.11 -14.19 -39.68
CA LYS A 167 21.17 -14.03 -41.13
C LYS A 167 19.85 -13.46 -41.69
N LYS A 168 19.98 -12.51 -42.61
CA LYS A 168 18.93 -11.96 -43.45
C LYS A 168 18.20 -13.03 -44.28
N SER A 169 17.16 -13.64 -43.73
CA SER A 169 16.13 -14.28 -44.57
C SER A 169 14.90 -14.50 -43.71
N GLN A 170 13.77 -13.99 -44.22
CA GLN A 170 12.42 -13.98 -43.66
C GLN A 170 12.11 -12.83 -42.69
N ARG A 171 11.57 -11.73 -43.25
CA ARG A 171 10.86 -10.70 -42.50
C ARG A 171 9.53 -11.27 -42.00
N PRO A 172 9.32 -11.50 -40.70
CA PRO A 172 7.99 -11.63 -40.17
C PRO A 172 7.32 -10.24 -40.24
N ARG A 173 6.07 -10.18 -40.63
CA ARG A 173 5.23 -9.00 -40.49
C ARG A 173 5.18 -8.61 -39.03
N THR A 174 6.00 -7.67 -38.59
CA THR A 174 5.94 -7.09 -37.26
C THR A 174 4.71 -6.19 -37.21
N SER A 175 3.63 -6.68 -36.61
CA SER A 175 2.56 -5.80 -36.12
C SER A 175 3.20 -4.86 -35.11
N GLN A 176 3.04 -3.55 -35.32
CA GLN A 176 3.44 -2.55 -34.32
C GLN A 176 2.78 -2.89 -32.97
N PRO A 177 3.48 -2.74 -31.84
CA PRO A 177 2.89 -2.98 -30.52
C PRO A 177 1.65 -2.11 -30.38
N ARG A 178 0.55 -2.71 -29.90
CA ARG A 178 -0.72 -2.00 -29.73
C ARG A 178 -0.67 -1.23 -28.43
N LYS A 179 -0.85 0.08 -28.52
CA LYS A 179 -1.05 0.95 -27.35
C LYS A 179 -2.32 0.53 -26.61
N MET A 180 -2.21 0.32 -25.30
CA MET A 180 -3.33 -0.12 -24.45
C MET A 180 -3.85 1.01 -23.57
N ALA A 181 -2.96 1.81 -23.00
CA ALA A 181 -3.29 2.92 -22.11
C ALA A 181 -2.17 3.97 -22.13
N HIS A 182 -2.50 5.19 -21.73
CA HIS A 182 -1.57 6.29 -21.54
C HIS A 182 -2.04 7.11 -20.34
N SER A 183 -1.12 7.51 -19.46
CA SER A 183 -1.37 8.39 -18.31
C SER A 183 -0.05 9.02 -17.87
N GLU A 184 -0.13 10.15 -17.18
CA GLU A 184 0.98 10.72 -16.40
C GLU A 184 1.08 10.08 -14.99
N ASP A 185 0.05 9.36 -14.57
CA ASP A 185 0.03 8.64 -13.29
C ASP A 185 0.29 7.15 -13.50
N LEU A 186 1.50 6.68 -13.14
CA LEU A 186 1.91 5.29 -13.21
C LEU A 186 1.12 4.43 -12.23
N GLY A 187 0.87 4.93 -11.01
CA GLY A 187 0.14 4.19 -9.98
C GLY A 187 -1.30 3.90 -10.42
N GLN A 188 -1.98 4.89 -11.02
CA GLN A 188 -3.32 4.69 -11.55
C GLN A 188 -3.33 3.65 -12.69
N LEU A 189 -2.33 3.68 -13.59
CA LEU A 189 -2.21 2.66 -14.64
C LEU A 189 -1.99 1.25 -14.08
N GLN A 190 -1.20 1.13 -13.03
CA GLN A 190 -0.95 -0.14 -12.35
C GLN A 190 -2.25 -0.70 -11.74
N VAL A 191 -3.03 0.12 -11.07
CA VAL A 191 -4.33 -0.26 -10.49
C VAL A 191 -5.33 -0.66 -11.58
N ASP A 192 -5.51 0.17 -12.60
CA ASP A 192 -6.50 -0.05 -13.66
C ASP A 192 -6.20 -1.30 -14.51
N LEU A 193 -4.93 -1.60 -14.69
CA LEU A 193 -4.49 -2.72 -15.52
C LEU A 193 -4.12 -3.98 -14.72
N ALA A 194 -4.13 -3.94 -13.38
CA ALA A 194 -3.79 -5.08 -12.51
C ALA A 194 -4.53 -6.38 -12.91
N PRO A 195 -5.85 -6.39 -13.20
CA PRO A 195 -6.52 -7.63 -13.62
C PRO A 195 -6.01 -8.18 -14.95
N LYS A 196 -5.62 -7.29 -15.87
CA LYS A 196 -5.07 -7.68 -17.19
C LYS A 196 -3.64 -8.20 -17.06
N ILE A 197 -2.85 -7.59 -16.19
CA ILE A 197 -1.47 -8.02 -15.87
C ILE A 197 -1.51 -9.43 -15.27
N ALA A 198 -2.29 -9.65 -14.21
CA ALA A 198 -2.44 -10.94 -13.54
C ALA A 198 -2.88 -12.05 -14.52
N LYS A 199 -3.88 -11.77 -15.37
CA LYS A 199 -4.33 -12.72 -16.41
C LYS A 199 -3.22 -13.02 -17.44
N THR A 200 -2.43 -12.02 -17.78
CA THR A 200 -1.33 -12.15 -18.74
C THR A 200 -0.20 -12.98 -18.16
N LEU A 201 0.20 -12.71 -16.92
CA LEU A 201 1.23 -13.46 -16.19
C LEU A 201 0.80 -14.92 -15.97
N THR A 202 -0.44 -15.16 -15.52
CA THR A 202 -0.98 -16.50 -15.31
C THR A 202 -0.94 -17.33 -16.60
N LYS A 203 -1.37 -16.73 -17.73
CA LYS A 203 -1.34 -17.41 -19.02
C LYS A 203 0.09 -17.69 -19.50
N ALA A 204 1.01 -16.79 -19.25
CA ALA A 204 2.41 -16.92 -19.68
C ALA A 204 3.19 -17.87 -18.78
N ALA A 205 2.89 -17.93 -17.48
CA ALA A 205 3.49 -18.85 -16.52
C ALA A 205 3.13 -20.33 -16.75
N ARG A 206 2.15 -20.62 -17.64
CA ARG A 206 1.62 -21.96 -17.89
C ARG A 206 1.19 -22.70 -16.62
N THR A 207 0.90 -21.99 -15.57
CA THR A 207 0.47 -22.54 -14.28
C THR A 207 -0.95 -23.12 -14.45
N LYS A 208 -1.16 -24.34 -13.97
CA LYS A 208 -2.52 -24.94 -13.97
C LYS A 208 -3.42 -24.08 -13.08
N GLN A 209 -4.44 -23.47 -13.65
CA GLN A 209 -5.45 -22.78 -12.88
C GLN A 209 -6.35 -23.81 -12.18
N ILE A 210 -6.45 -23.68 -10.87
CA ILE A 210 -7.34 -24.46 -10.01
C ILE A 210 -8.31 -23.46 -9.39
N HIS A 211 -9.58 -23.85 -9.29
CA HIS A 211 -10.65 -23.06 -8.68
C HIS A 211 -11.47 -23.95 -7.75
N GLY A 212 -12.03 -23.37 -6.70
CA GLY A 212 -12.96 -24.01 -5.80
C GLY A 212 -12.40 -25.20 -5.01
N ALA A 213 -11.08 -25.29 -4.84
CA ALA A 213 -10.48 -26.38 -4.08
C ALA A 213 -10.82 -26.25 -2.59
N THR A 214 -11.24 -27.35 -1.98
CA THR A 214 -11.56 -27.45 -0.55
C THR A 214 -10.54 -28.28 0.24
N SER A 215 -9.51 -28.80 -0.44
CA SER A 215 -8.35 -29.50 0.13
C SER A 215 -7.11 -29.16 -0.68
N TRP A 216 -5.91 -29.51 -0.20
CA TRP A 216 -4.68 -29.24 -0.92
C TRP A 216 -4.59 -30.08 -2.21
N GLN A 217 -4.73 -29.43 -3.36
CA GLN A 217 -4.71 -30.04 -4.70
C GLN A 217 -3.72 -29.36 -5.64
N PHE A 218 -2.89 -28.45 -5.09
CA PHE A 218 -2.07 -27.53 -5.87
C PHE A 218 -0.70 -28.09 -6.19
N GLY A 219 -0.30 -29.22 -5.58
CA GLY A 219 1.08 -29.70 -5.60
C GLY A 219 2.01 -28.72 -4.88
N ALA A 220 3.25 -28.63 -5.33
CA ALA A 220 4.16 -27.59 -4.84
C ALA A 220 3.88 -26.27 -5.57
N VAL A 221 3.62 -25.22 -4.82
CA VAL A 221 3.41 -23.84 -5.33
C VAL A 221 4.75 -23.12 -5.30
N PRO A 222 5.42 -22.86 -6.44
CA PRO A 222 6.72 -22.20 -6.44
C PRO A 222 6.62 -20.76 -5.91
N SER A 223 7.73 -20.27 -5.35
CA SER A 223 7.79 -18.90 -4.83
C SER A 223 7.78 -17.84 -5.94
N HIS A 224 8.30 -18.20 -7.11
CA HIS A 224 8.31 -17.39 -8.32
C HIS A 224 8.39 -18.28 -9.55
N VAL A 225 8.05 -17.73 -10.70
CA VAL A 225 8.19 -18.34 -12.01
C VAL A 225 8.70 -17.30 -12.99
N ASP A 226 9.72 -17.66 -13.79
CA ASP A 226 10.18 -16.81 -14.87
C ASP A 226 9.18 -16.90 -16.03
N VAL A 227 8.70 -15.75 -16.44
CA VAL A 227 7.73 -15.63 -17.53
C VAL A 227 8.38 -14.92 -18.69
N ARG A 228 8.55 -15.64 -19.81
CA ARG A 228 9.04 -15.05 -21.04
C ARG A 228 7.90 -14.88 -22.04
N ARG A 229 7.58 -13.64 -22.38
CA ARG A 229 6.55 -13.33 -23.38
C ARG A 229 7.04 -12.23 -24.32
N ALA A 230 6.95 -12.53 -25.62
CA ALA A 230 7.31 -11.57 -26.68
C ALA A 230 8.71 -10.94 -26.55
N GLY A 231 9.66 -11.65 -25.96
CA GLY A 231 11.04 -11.17 -25.80
C GLY A 231 11.27 -10.35 -24.51
N VAL A 232 10.27 -10.23 -23.66
CA VAL A 232 10.36 -9.60 -22.33
C VAL A 232 10.43 -10.70 -21.28
N ASP A 233 11.44 -10.63 -20.42
CA ASP A 233 11.56 -11.49 -19.25
C ASP A 233 10.89 -10.78 -18.07
N ALA A 234 9.94 -11.43 -17.42
CA ALA A 234 9.23 -10.93 -16.25
C ALA A 234 9.18 -12.05 -15.20
N VAL A 235 9.09 -11.68 -13.93
CA VAL A 235 8.90 -12.62 -12.83
C VAL A 235 7.44 -12.59 -12.40
N GLY A 236 6.81 -13.77 -12.32
CA GLY A 236 5.49 -13.94 -11.77
C GLY A 236 5.57 -14.66 -10.43
N TYR A 237 4.64 -14.35 -9.52
CA TYR A 237 4.60 -14.93 -8.17
C TYR A 237 3.31 -15.76 -8.00
N PRO A 238 3.39 -17.10 -8.17
CA PRO A 238 2.24 -17.98 -7.96
C PRO A 238 1.79 -17.98 -6.50
N CYS A 239 0.47 -17.92 -6.30
CA CYS A 239 -0.14 -17.88 -4.98
C CYS A 239 -1.51 -18.56 -4.96
N LEU A 240 -1.98 -18.88 -3.77
CA LEU A 240 -3.35 -19.25 -3.51
C LEU A 240 -4.23 -17.99 -3.41
N VAL A 241 -5.50 -18.12 -3.76
CA VAL A 241 -6.49 -17.03 -3.70
C VAL A 241 -7.72 -17.53 -2.95
N ASP A 242 -8.20 -16.77 -1.99
CA ASP A 242 -9.47 -17.00 -1.31
C ASP A 242 -10.62 -16.69 -2.27
N GLU A 243 -11.44 -17.71 -2.60
CA GLU A 243 -12.63 -17.61 -3.44
C GLU A 243 -13.92 -17.72 -2.59
N ARG A 244 -13.83 -17.53 -1.28
CA ARG A 244 -14.88 -17.67 -0.25
C ARG A 244 -15.31 -19.12 -0.03
N ASP A 245 -15.91 -19.77 -1.02
CA ASP A 245 -16.39 -21.16 -0.92
C ASP A 245 -15.32 -22.19 -1.29
N GLY A 246 -14.16 -21.74 -1.70
CA GLY A 246 -13.03 -22.55 -2.11
C GLY A 246 -11.74 -21.73 -2.18
N VAL A 247 -10.68 -22.37 -2.67
CA VAL A 247 -9.38 -21.75 -2.90
C VAL A 247 -8.94 -21.99 -4.34
N GLY A 248 -8.51 -20.94 -5.00
CA GLY A 248 -7.96 -20.99 -6.35
C GLY A 248 -6.46 -20.74 -6.40
N THR A 249 -5.89 -20.74 -7.62
CA THR A 249 -4.52 -20.35 -7.89
C THR A 249 -4.46 -19.14 -8.81
N ALA A 250 -3.55 -18.23 -8.55
CA ALA A 250 -3.26 -17.08 -9.42
C ALA A 250 -1.75 -16.80 -9.46
N VAL A 251 -1.35 -15.92 -10.38
CA VAL A 251 0.01 -15.37 -10.42
C VAL A 251 -0.09 -13.86 -10.25
N LYS A 252 0.63 -13.33 -9.25
CA LYS A 252 0.70 -11.90 -8.96
C LYS A 252 1.96 -11.30 -9.54
N GLU A 253 1.96 -9.97 -9.63
CA GLU A 253 3.05 -9.18 -10.21
C GLU A 253 4.18 -8.92 -9.22
N THR A 254 3.82 -8.79 -7.94
CA THR A 254 4.77 -8.52 -6.86
C THR A 254 4.74 -9.65 -5.83
N ARG A 255 5.89 -9.86 -5.19
CA ARG A 255 6.04 -10.84 -4.12
C ARG A 255 5.12 -10.53 -2.94
N THR A 256 5.04 -9.26 -2.54
CA THR A 256 4.21 -8.81 -1.40
C THR A 256 2.74 -9.12 -1.64
N ALA A 257 2.19 -8.78 -2.81
CA ALA A 257 0.80 -9.07 -3.16
C ALA A 257 0.53 -10.59 -3.25
N ALA A 258 1.51 -11.37 -3.73
CA ALA A 258 1.41 -12.82 -3.78
C ALA A 258 1.43 -13.45 -2.39
N ASP A 259 2.35 -13.03 -1.52
CA ASP A 259 2.48 -13.56 -0.16
C ASP A 259 1.24 -13.24 0.68
N GLN A 260 0.67 -12.04 0.54
CA GLN A 260 -0.58 -11.67 1.18
C GLN A 260 -1.76 -12.53 0.69
N SER A 261 -1.94 -12.65 -0.63
CA SER A 261 -3.00 -13.49 -1.22
C SER A 261 -2.83 -14.96 -0.85
N HIS A 262 -1.59 -15.46 -0.87
CA HIS A 262 -1.27 -16.84 -0.52
C HIS A 262 -1.62 -17.15 0.94
N GLY A 263 -1.27 -16.25 1.86
CA GLY A 263 -1.62 -16.39 3.27
C GLY A 263 -3.14 -16.45 3.49
N GLN A 264 -3.91 -15.59 2.81
CA GLN A 264 -5.37 -15.62 2.86
C GLN A 264 -5.93 -16.94 2.30
N GLY A 265 -5.38 -17.43 1.19
CA GLY A 265 -5.76 -18.72 0.60
C GLY A 265 -5.47 -19.89 1.52
N VAL A 266 -4.30 -19.93 2.18
CA VAL A 266 -3.96 -20.96 3.17
C VAL A 266 -4.93 -20.95 4.36
N VAL A 267 -5.24 -19.76 4.92
CA VAL A 267 -6.20 -19.62 6.03
C VAL A 267 -7.60 -20.09 5.59
N ARG A 268 -8.05 -19.70 4.39
CA ARG A 268 -9.33 -20.18 3.85
C ARG A 268 -9.35 -21.69 3.72
N LEU A 269 -8.29 -22.30 3.21
CA LEU A 269 -8.21 -23.76 3.05
C LEU A 269 -8.26 -24.47 4.41
N LEU A 270 -7.57 -23.94 5.44
CA LEU A 270 -7.68 -24.43 6.81
C LEU A 270 -9.13 -24.35 7.33
N MET A 271 -9.81 -23.22 7.08
CA MET A 271 -11.24 -23.07 7.43
C MET A 271 -12.14 -24.12 6.80
N LEU A 272 -11.83 -24.54 5.57
CA LEU A 272 -12.63 -25.56 4.83
C LEU A 272 -12.27 -26.98 5.24
N CYS A 273 -11.00 -27.27 5.53
CA CYS A 273 -10.54 -28.63 5.87
C CYS A 273 -10.76 -29.00 7.34
N LEU A 274 -10.69 -28.01 8.25
CA LEU A 274 -10.73 -28.30 9.68
C LEU A 274 -12.17 -28.41 10.20
N PRO A 275 -12.41 -29.32 11.18
CA PRO A 275 -13.72 -29.40 11.84
C PRO A 275 -14.05 -28.07 12.52
N ASP A 276 -15.33 -27.69 12.45
CA ASP A 276 -15.82 -26.46 13.05
C ASP A 276 -16.07 -26.63 14.56
N PRO A 277 -15.33 -25.92 15.44
CA PRO A 277 -15.51 -26.01 16.89
C PRO A 277 -16.69 -25.19 17.43
N THR A 278 -17.41 -24.44 16.59
CA THR A 278 -18.45 -23.48 17.01
C THR A 278 -19.49 -24.11 17.93
N LYS A 279 -19.97 -25.32 17.64
CA LYS A 279 -20.96 -26.00 18.49
C LYS A 279 -20.44 -26.26 19.90
N TRP A 280 -19.19 -26.68 20.01
CA TRP A 280 -18.54 -26.91 21.29
C TRP A 280 -18.38 -25.61 22.06
N VAL A 281 -17.87 -24.54 21.39
CA VAL A 281 -17.69 -23.21 21.99
C VAL A 281 -19.03 -22.66 22.52
N VAL A 282 -20.09 -22.69 21.69
CA VAL A 282 -21.43 -22.21 22.09
C VAL A 282 -22.01 -22.98 23.29
N ALA A 283 -21.75 -24.29 23.38
CA ALA A 283 -22.22 -25.12 24.52
C ALA A 283 -21.54 -24.74 25.85
N HIS A 284 -20.30 -24.19 25.79
CA HIS A 284 -19.53 -23.79 26.96
C HIS A 284 -19.60 -22.29 27.27
N MET A 285 -20.26 -21.48 26.43
CA MET A 285 -20.45 -20.04 26.69
C MET A 285 -21.39 -19.79 27.87
N SER A 286 -21.05 -18.76 28.65
CA SER A 286 -21.97 -18.21 29.66
C SER A 286 -23.18 -17.50 28.99
N ASN A 287 -24.29 -17.38 29.74
CA ASN A 287 -25.44 -16.61 29.27
C ASN A 287 -25.11 -15.13 29.09
N ALA A 288 -24.18 -14.57 29.89
CA ALA A 288 -23.73 -13.19 29.73
C ALA A 288 -22.98 -12.99 28.41
N THR A 289 -22.07 -13.93 28.06
CA THR A 289 -21.38 -13.95 26.78
C THR A 289 -22.36 -14.03 25.62
N LYS A 290 -23.33 -14.95 25.66
CA LYS A 290 -24.37 -15.10 24.62
C LYS A 290 -25.17 -13.80 24.40
N LEU A 291 -25.50 -13.12 25.50
CA LEU A 291 -26.27 -11.87 25.43
C LEU A 291 -25.44 -10.72 24.80
N SER A 292 -24.17 -10.59 25.18
CA SER A 292 -23.29 -9.55 24.60
C SER A 292 -23.04 -9.74 23.10
N LEU A 293 -22.92 -11.01 22.63
CA LEU A 293 -22.77 -11.30 21.19
C LEU A 293 -23.98 -10.93 20.36
N ALA A 294 -25.20 -10.95 20.97
CA ALA A 294 -26.41 -10.56 20.27
C ALA A 294 -26.51 -9.05 19.97
N ASP A 295 -25.78 -8.21 20.72
CA ASP A 295 -25.70 -6.76 20.53
C ASP A 295 -24.49 -6.36 19.70
N SER A 296 -24.21 -7.10 18.62
CA SER A 296 -23.05 -6.88 17.75
C SER A 296 -23.48 -6.26 16.41
N PRO A 297 -22.56 -5.58 15.68
CA PRO A 297 -22.87 -5.01 14.36
C PRO A 297 -22.97 -6.05 13.24
N TYR A 298 -22.88 -7.34 13.56
CA TYR A 298 -23.02 -8.40 12.56
C TYR A 298 -24.48 -8.68 12.22
N PRO A 299 -24.78 -9.13 10.98
CA PRO A 299 -26.14 -9.48 10.58
C PRO A 299 -26.77 -10.57 11.46
N SER A 300 -25.93 -11.49 11.98
CA SER A 300 -26.35 -12.55 12.88
C SER A 300 -25.21 -13.02 13.80
N VAL A 301 -25.55 -13.65 14.93
CA VAL A 301 -24.55 -14.28 15.81
C VAL A 301 -23.74 -15.39 15.12
N PRO A 302 -24.31 -16.24 14.24
CA PRO A 302 -23.53 -17.16 13.43
C PRO A 302 -22.47 -16.48 12.56
N ASP A 303 -22.75 -15.30 11.96
CA ASP A 303 -21.77 -14.55 11.18
C ASP A 303 -20.61 -14.05 12.05
N LEU A 304 -20.91 -13.52 13.24
CA LEU A 304 -19.91 -13.15 14.23
C LEU A 304 -19.05 -14.35 14.65
N LEU A 305 -19.65 -15.52 14.91
CA LEU A 305 -18.90 -16.71 15.28
C LEU A 305 -18.02 -17.23 14.15
N THR A 306 -18.47 -17.07 12.90
CA THR A 306 -17.67 -17.37 11.71
C THR A 306 -16.44 -16.45 11.64
N ASP A 307 -16.59 -15.17 11.94
CA ASP A 307 -15.50 -14.20 11.98
C ASP A 307 -14.54 -14.48 13.16
N CYS A 308 -15.07 -14.85 14.33
CA CYS A 308 -14.25 -15.34 15.46
C CYS A 308 -13.43 -16.58 15.07
N ARG A 309 -14.01 -17.51 14.31
CA ARG A 309 -13.30 -18.69 13.81
C ARG A 309 -12.22 -18.31 12.82
N LEU A 310 -12.47 -17.36 11.90
CA LEU A 310 -11.48 -16.84 10.97
C LEU A 310 -10.29 -16.23 11.71
N LYS A 311 -10.55 -15.35 12.69
CA LYS A 311 -9.53 -14.80 13.58
C LYS A 311 -8.72 -15.89 14.27
N THR A 312 -9.38 -16.91 14.78
CA THR A 312 -8.76 -18.05 15.47
C THR A 312 -7.79 -18.79 14.56
N VAL A 313 -8.25 -19.17 13.36
CA VAL A 313 -7.44 -19.92 12.39
C VAL A 313 -6.26 -19.08 11.89
N ASP A 314 -6.47 -17.80 11.59
CA ASP A 314 -5.38 -16.91 11.17
C ASP A 314 -4.33 -16.74 12.27
N SER A 315 -4.74 -16.48 13.52
CA SER A 315 -3.80 -16.30 14.64
C SER A 315 -3.00 -17.58 14.94
N LEU A 316 -3.63 -18.74 14.87
CA LEU A 316 -2.94 -20.02 15.07
C LEU A 316 -2.03 -20.37 13.90
N ALA A 317 -2.46 -20.10 12.65
CA ALA A 317 -1.61 -20.32 11.48
C ALA A 317 -0.33 -19.47 11.56
N ARG A 318 -0.43 -18.21 11.99
CA ARG A 318 0.74 -17.34 12.23
C ARG A 318 1.61 -17.83 13.38
N LYS A 319 1.01 -18.31 14.47
CA LYS A 319 1.74 -18.85 15.62
C LYS A 319 2.55 -20.11 15.29
N HIS A 320 2.03 -20.97 14.41
CA HIS A 320 2.59 -22.27 14.09
C HIS A 320 3.38 -22.31 12.78
N SER A 321 3.67 -21.17 12.17
CA SER A 321 4.49 -21.07 10.96
C SER A 321 5.48 -19.91 11.03
N ASP A 322 6.61 -20.05 10.35
CA ASP A 322 7.59 -18.96 10.14
C ASP A 322 7.11 -17.97 9.06
N GLY A 323 5.78 -17.75 9.02
CA GLY A 323 5.07 -16.95 8.02
C GLY A 323 4.16 -17.84 7.16
N ILE A 324 2.86 -17.53 7.11
CA ILE A 324 1.86 -18.33 6.38
C ILE A 324 2.21 -18.47 4.88
N ALA A 325 2.86 -17.46 4.30
CA ALA A 325 3.28 -17.48 2.90
C ALA A 325 4.35 -18.55 2.57
N THR A 326 5.00 -19.13 3.58
CA THR A 326 5.97 -20.22 3.41
C THR A 326 5.31 -21.59 3.23
N ILE A 327 4.02 -21.73 3.49
CA ILE A 327 3.25 -22.97 3.37
C ILE A 327 2.91 -23.21 1.89
N ARG A 328 3.83 -23.85 1.15
CA ARG A 328 3.74 -23.95 -0.32
C ARG A 328 3.63 -25.38 -0.85
N ASP A 329 3.52 -26.38 0.00
CA ASP A 329 3.31 -27.77 -0.36
C ASP A 329 2.35 -28.49 0.62
N GLU A 330 1.85 -29.63 0.21
CA GLU A 330 0.87 -30.42 0.95
C GLU A 330 1.38 -30.84 2.34
N LYS A 331 2.64 -31.25 2.43
CA LYS A 331 3.24 -31.71 3.69
C LYS A 331 3.33 -30.58 4.73
N ALA A 332 3.73 -29.40 4.31
CA ALA A 332 3.78 -28.22 5.16
C ALA A 332 2.37 -27.81 5.60
N PHE A 333 1.40 -27.87 4.67
CA PHE A 333 0.00 -27.59 4.97
C PHE A 333 -0.60 -28.58 5.97
N ASP A 334 -0.40 -29.89 5.79
CA ASP A 334 -0.93 -30.92 6.67
C ASP A 334 -0.33 -30.81 8.08
N SER A 335 0.95 -30.50 8.17
CA SER A 335 1.62 -30.25 9.46
C SER A 335 0.99 -29.04 10.18
N LEU A 336 0.78 -27.93 9.47
CA LEU A 336 0.11 -26.74 10.00
C LEU A 336 -1.34 -27.05 10.42
N ALA A 337 -2.09 -27.75 9.56
CA ALA A 337 -3.48 -28.12 9.83
C ALA A 337 -3.64 -28.96 11.09
N LEU A 338 -2.69 -29.91 11.33
CA LEU A 338 -2.67 -30.71 12.57
C LEU A 338 -2.50 -29.85 13.82
N GLN A 339 -1.56 -28.89 13.79
CA GLN A 339 -1.28 -28.00 14.91
C GLN A 339 -2.47 -27.05 15.19
N VAL A 340 -3.01 -26.43 14.14
CA VAL A 340 -4.20 -25.57 14.25
C VAL A 340 -5.39 -26.35 14.80
N ARG A 341 -5.60 -27.58 14.33
CA ARG A 341 -6.69 -28.45 14.81
C ARG A 341 -6.61 -28.73 16.31
N GLN A 342 -5.41 -28.90 16.86
CA GLN A 342 -5.22 -29.18 18.29
C GLN A 342 -5.64 -28.02 19.16
N ASP A 343 -5.30 -26.77 18.75
CA ASP A 343 -5.47 -25.57 19.58
C ASP A 343 -6.77 -24.80 19.28
N GLN A 344 -7.47 -25.08 18.14
CA GLN A 344 -8.51 -24.19 17.63
C GLN A 344 -9.71 -24.02 18.56
N ALA A 345 -10.15 -25.07 19.27
CA ALA A 345 -11.35 -24.99 20.11
C ALA A 345 -11.13 -24.08 21.32
N GLU A 346 -9.98 -24.24 22.01
CA GLU A 346 -9.62 -23.42 23.14
C GLU A 346 -9.35 -21.97 22.71
N ARG A 347 -8.59 -21.76 21.63
CA ARG A 347 -8.31 -20.41 21.12
C ARG A 347 -9.58 -19.71 20.65
N MET A 348 -10.52 -20.42 20.00
CA MET A 348 -11.79 -19.85 19.61
C MET A 348 -12.64 -19.42 20.82
N ALA A 349 -12.65 -20.20 21.88
CA ALA A 349 -13.32 -19.81 23.13
C ALA A 349 -12.71 -18.52 23.72
N GLN A 350 -11.37 -18.37 23.68
CA GLN A 350 -10.69 -17.15 24.12
C GLN A 350 -11.06 -15.95 23.22
N VAL A 351 -11.04 -16.11 21.90
CA VAL A 351 -11.43 -15.04 20.94
C VAL A 351 -12.87 -14.60 21.19
N VAL A 352 -13.79 -15.54 21.42
CA VAL A 352 -15.19 -15.22 21.70
C VAL A 352 -15.34 -14.46 23.02
N GLU A 353 -14.59 -14.84 24.05
CA GLU A 353 -14.62 -14.15 25.35
C GLU A 353 -14.01 -12.74 25.23
N GLU A 354 -12.92 -12.57 24.47
CA GLU A 354 -12.36 -11.26 24.15
C GLU A 354 -13.37 -10.41 23.38
N THR A 355 -14.04 -10.97 22.37
CA THR A 355 -15.11 -10.31 21.59
C THR A 355 -16.25 -9.87 22.52
N SER A 356 -16.68 -10.74 23.43
CA SER A 356 -17.72 -10.41 24.42
C SER A 356 -17.33 -9.22 25.29
N ARG A 357 -16.08 -9.16 25.78
CA ARG A 357 -15.56 -8.03 26.57
C ARG A 357 -15.54 -6.73 25.75
N ILE A 358 -15.09 -6.79 24.50
CA ILE A 358 -15.08 -5.65 23.58
C ILE A 358 -16.51 -5.11 23.41
N LEU A 359 -17.48 -5.97 23.11
CA LEU A 359 -18.87 -5.58 22.90
C LEU A 359 -19.50 -5.00 24.18
N GLN A 360 -19.17 -5.53 25.37
CA GLN A 360 -19.63 -4.99 26.65
C GLN A 360 -19.05 -3.59 26.91
N SER A 361 -17.73 -3.39 26.70
CA SER A 361 -17.08 -2.08 26.84
C SER A 361 -17.63 -1.10 25.79
N HIS A 362 -17.88 -1.54 24.56
CA HIS A 362 -18.52 -0.72 23.53
C HIS A 362 -19.93 -0.26 23.94
N ALA A 363 -20.78 -1.18 24.40
CA ALA A 363 -22.12 -0.82 24.88
C ALA A 363 -22.08 0.10 26.12
N GLY A 364 -21.07 -0.07 26.98
CA GLY A 364 -20.78 0.83 28.10
C GLY A 364 -20.43 2.25 27.64
N ALA A 365 -19.51 2.35 26.69
CA ALA A 365 -19.09 3.61 26.09
C ALA A 365 -20.26 4.31 25.38
N ARG A 366 -21.01 3.60 24.55
CA ARG A 366 -22.23 4.14 23.91
C ARG A 366 -23.21 4.72 24.91
N ARG A 367 -23.45 4.03 26.03
CA ARG A 367 -24.34 4.55 27.12
C ARG A 367 -23.77 5.80 27.76
N ALA A 368 -22.47 5.87 28.02
CA ALA A 368 -21.84 7.07 28.58
C ALA A 368 -22.01 8.29 27.66
N LEU A 369 -21.92 8.11 26.33
CA LEU A 369 -22.14 9.20 25.38
C LEU A 369 -23.57 9.73 25.37
N LEU A 370 -24.58 8.93 25.73
CA LEU A 370 -25.97 9.39 25.81
C LEU A 370 -26.20 10.48 26.89
N SER A 371 -25.33 10.52 27.90
CA SER A 371 -25.39 11.55 28.98
C SER A 371 -24.73 12.87 28.60
N LEU A 372 -24.00 12.93 27.47
CA LEU A 372 -23.31 14.12 27.01
C LEU A 372 -24.20 14.97 26.12
N PRO A 373 -24.05 16.31 26.18
CA PRO A 373 -24.70 17.21 25.22
C PRO A 373 -24.20 16.96 23.80
N ASP A 374 -25.00 17.29 22.79
CA ASP A 374 -24.57 17.28 21.41
C ASP A 374 -23.42 18.28 21.19
N GLY A 375 -22.38 17.85 20.49
CA GLY A 375 -21.20 18.67 20.22
C GLY A 375 -20.06 17.86 19.58
N ALA A 376 -18.99 18.56 19.20
CA ALA A 376 -17.86 18.00 18.49
C ALA A 376 -17.21 16.81 19.24
N ALA A 377 -16.99 16.95 20.55
CA ALA A 377 -16.38 15.88 21.35
C ALA A 377 -17.24 14.60 21.39
N ARG A 378 -18.59 14.73 21.50
CA ARG A 378 -19.48 13.56 21.43
C ARG A 378 -19.50 12.95 20.04
N ALA A 379 -19.47 13.76 18.99
CA ALA A 379 -19.42 13.29 17.61
C ALA A 379 -18.12 12.51 17.34
N ASP A 380 -16.96 13.04 17.76
CA ASP A 380 -15.67 12.36 17.64
C ASP A 380 -15.64 11.02 18.37
N MET A 381 -16.06 10.97 19.64
CA MET A 381 -16.12 9.71 20.38
C MET A 381 -17.10 8.70 19.77
N THR A 382 -18.18 9.17 19.14
CA THR A 382 -19.13 8.30 18.43
C THR A 382 -18.48 7.70 17.19
N SER A 383 -17.81 8.52 16.38
CA SER A 383 -17.05 8.05 15.21
C SER A 383 -15.98 7.05 15.61
N GLN A 384 -15.21 7.34 16.66
CA GLN A 384 -14.19 6.41 17.18
C GLN A 384 -14.80 5.03 17.52
N LEU A 385 -15.96 5.00 18.18
CA LEU A 385 -16.61 3.72 18.53
C LEU A 385 -17.12 2.97 17.30
N ASP A 386 -17.63 3.68 16.28
CA ASP A 386 -18.10 3.10 15.02
C ASP A 386 -16.94 2.55 14.19
N ASP A 387 -15.79 3.24 14.19
CA ASP A 387 -14.57 2.82 13.49
C ASP A 387 -13.89 1.62 14.16
N LEU A 388 -14.05 1.45 15.48
CA LEU A 388 -13.49 0.32 16.22
C LEU A 388 -14.38 -0.94 16.14
N VAL A 389 -15.72 -0.80 16.15
CA VAL A 389 -16.66 -1.94 16.18
C VAL A 389 -17.61 -1.89 14.99
N PHE A 390 -17.17 -2.49 13.90
CA PHE A 390 -17.88 -2.63 12.64
C PHE A 390 -18.08 -4.10 12.26
N CYS A 391 -18.85 -4.38 11.21
CA CYS A 391 -18.98 -5.76 10.71
C CYS A 391 -17.62 -6.30 10.26
N ASN A 392 -17.21 -7.48 10.75
CA ASN A 392 -15.92 -8.14 10.57
C ASN A 392 -14.73 -7.54 11.36
N PHE A 393 -14.95 -6.72 12.38
CA PHE A 393 -13.88 -6.13 13.19
C PHE A 393 -12.99 -7.17 13.88
N VAL A 394 -13.54 -8.37 14.19
CA VAL A 394 -12.80 -9.42 14.91
C VAL A 394 -11.63 -9.94 14.10
N SER A 395 -11.85 -10.33 12.84
CA SER A 395 -10.77 -10.80 11.97
C SER A 395 -9.94 -9.66 11.37
N ALA A 396 -10.52 -8.47 11.22
CA ALA A 396 -9.84 -7.30 10.69
C ALA A 396 -8.78 -6.76 11.65
N THR A 397 -9.02 -6.81 12.98
CA THR A 397 -8.05 -6.30 13.97
C THR A 397 -6.97 -7.33 14.26
N PRO A 398 -5.68 -7.06 13.98
CA PRO A 398 -4.60 -8.01 14.22
C PRO A 398 -4.23 -8.15 15.71
N ASP A 399 -3.59 -9.26 16.06
CA ASP A 399 -2.94 -9.39 17.37
C ASP A 399 -1.63 -8.53 17.38
N PRO A 400 -1.24 -7.88 18.50
CA PRO A 400 -1.91 -7.95 19.82
C PRO A 400 -3.05 -6.94 20.01
N TRP A 401 -3.35 -6.09 19.02
CA TRP A 401 -4.27 -4.94 19.13
C TRP A 401 -5.70 -5.35 19.50
N PHE A 402 -6.15 -6.50 18.98
CA PHE A 402 -7.46 -7.04 19.31
C PHE A 402 -7.70 -7.17 20.82
N GLY A 403 -6.70 -7.64 21.57
CA GLY A 403 -6.77 -7.76 23.03
C GLY A 403 -6.82 -6.42 23.78
N TYR A 404 -6.54 -5.29 23.10
CA TYR A 404 -6.53 -3.95 23.70
C TYR A 404 -7.76 -3.11 23.37
N MET A 405 -8.61 -3.54 22.45
CA MET A 405 -9.79 -2.79 22.02
C MET A 405 -10.74 -2.41 23.15
N SER A 406 -11.00 -3.34 24.11
CA SER A 406 -11.87 -3.03 25.25
C SER A 406 -11.34 -1.85 26.06
N ARG A 407 -10.01 -1.72 26.23
CA ARG A 407 -9.37 -0.61 26.96
C ARG A 407 -9.55 0.72 26.23
N TRP A 408 -9.52 0.75 24.89
CA TRP A 408 -9.77 1.97 24.12
C TRP A 408 -11.21 2.48 24.32
N MET A 409 -12.18 1.57 24.39
CA MET A 409 -13.57 1.91 24.68
C MET A 409 -13.77 2.34 26.13
N ASP A 410 -13.09 1.70 27.09
CA ASP A 410 -13.08 2.15 28.48
C ASP A 410 -12.44 3.55 28.60
N ALA A 411 -11.49 3.90 27.74
CA ALA A 411 -10.92 5.25 27.66
C ALA A 411 -11.93 6.29 27.17
N VAL A 412 -12.83 5.92 26.26
CA VAL A 412 -13.95 6.77 25.86
C VAL A 412 -14.88 7.07 27.04
N VAL A 413 -15.17 6.07 27.89
CA VAL A 413 -15.98 6.30 29.11
C VAL A 413 -15.29 7.31 30.03
N VAL A 414 -13.98 7.12 30.29
CA VAL A 414 -13.19 8.04 31.12
C VAL A 414 -13.17 9.45 30.56
N ARG A 415 -13.03 9.60 29.23
CA ARG A 415 -13.07 10.89 28.55
C ARG A 415 -14.44 11.54 28.68
N ALA A 416 -15.51 10.79 28.47
CA ALA A 416 -16.88 11.27 28.60
C ALA A 416 -17.16 11.81 30.02
N GLU A 417 -16.68 11.12 31.06
CA GLU A 417 -16.80 11.58 32.46
C GLU A 417 -16.00 12.86 32.71
N SER A 418 -14.80 13.00 32.13
CA SER A 418 -13.91 14.15 32.36
C SER A 418 -14.24 15.36 31.50
N LEU A 419 -14.92 15.19 30.36
CA LEU A 419 -15.26 16.23 29.42
C LEU A 419 -16.08 17.37 30.08
N LEU A 420 -17.06 17.00 30.92
CA LEU A 420 -17.91 17.98 31.61
C LEU A 420 -17.14 18.82 32.63
N LEU A 421 -16.00 18.33 33.13
CA LEU A 421 -15.17 19.01 34.11
C LEU A 421 -14.13 19.92 33.45
N ASN A 422 -13.58 19.51 32.30
CA ASN A 422 -12.47 20.19 31.65
C ASN A 422 -12.61 20.21 30.09
N PRO A 423 -13.63 20.86 29.54
CA PRO A 423 -13.88 20.86 28.09
C PRO A 423 -12.76 21.52 27.28
N GLY A 424 -12.11 22.56 27.81
CA GLY A 424 -11.01 23.24 27.13
C GLY A 424 -9.75 22.38 26.97
N ARG A 425 -9.45 21.52 27.97
CA ARG A 425 -8.34 20.58 27.85
C ARG A 425 -8.65 19.50 26.81
N ASP A 426 -9.89 19.00 26.80
CA ASP A 426 -10.35 18.01 25.82
C ASP A 426 -10.18 18.57 24.39
N ALA A 427 -10.66 19.79 24.14
CA ALA A 427 -10.54 20.44 22.84
C ALA A 427 -9.08 20.58 22.39
N THR A 428 -8.17 21.04 23.26
CA THR A 428 -6.74 21.16 22.91
C THR A 428 -6.10 19.83 22.56
N GLN A 429 -6.47 18.76 23.28
CA GLN A 429 -5.95 17.42 23.01
C GLN A 429 -6.52 16.85 21.72
N MET A 430 -7.78 17.14 21.41
CA MET A 430 -8.40 16.75 20.14
C MET A 430 -7.79 17.45 18.93
N ASP A 431 -7.53 18.76 19.02
CA ASP A 431 -6.86 19.50 17.93
C ASP A 431 -5.55 18.81 17.49
N GLU A 432 -4.79 18.26 18.44
CA GLU A 432 -3.55 17.55 18.12
C GLU A 432 -3.81 16.17 17.52
N ILE A 433 -4.85 15.46 17.97
CA ILE A 433 -5.26 14.16 17.41
C ILE A 433 -5.82 14.34 16.00
N ASP A 434 -6.63 15.38 15.75
CA ASP A 434 -7.24 15.66 14.44
C ASP A 434 -6.17 15.92 13.38
N VAL A 435 -5.08 16.61 13.73
CA VAL A 435 -3.93 16.78 12.82
C VAL A 435 -3.30 15.43 12.48
N LEU A 436 -3.13 14.53 13.48
CA LEU A 436 -2.54 13.20 13.24
C LEU A 436 -3.47 12.29 12.46
N LEU A 437 -4.79 12.39 12.66
CA LEU A 437 -5.77 11.66 11.85
C LEU A 437 -5.71 12.11 10.39
N GLY A 438 -5.62 13.43 10.14
CA GLY A 438 -5.42 13.94 8.78
C GLY A 438 -4.14 13.42 8.13
N GLU A 439 -3.01 13.42 8.86
CA GLU A 439 -1.75 12.84 8.37
C GLU A 439 -1.85 11.33 8.09
N TYR A 440 -2.66 10.60 8.88
CA TYR A 440 -2.93 9.17 8.70
C TYR A 440 -3.86 8.89 7.53
N ASP A 441 -4.90 9.70 7.34
CA ASP A 441 -5.83 9.58 6.20
C ASP A 441 -5.10 9.80 4.87
N GLU A 442 -4.19 10.78 4.82
CA GLU A 442 -3.30 11.00 3.67
C GLU A 442 -2.44 9.75 3.41
N LEU A 443 -1.83 9.18 4.45
CA LEU A 443 -1.02 7.96 4.33
C LEU A 443 -1.84 6.77 3.82
N CYS A 444 -3.09 6.62 4.26
CA CYS A 444 -4.01 5.60 3.77
C CYS A 444 -4.37 5.81 2.30
N ALA A 445 -4.60 7.06 1.88
CA ALA A 445 -4.92 7.41 0.50
C ALA A 445 -3.74 7.17 -0.47
N GLU A 446 -2.50 7.24 0.02
CA GLU A 446 -1.29 6.91 -0.74
C GLU A 446 -1.17 5.39 -1.05
N GLN A 447 -1.92 4.53 -0.33
CA GLN A 447 -1.81 3.08 -0.50
C GLN A 447 -2.63 2.58 -1.69
N PRO A 448 -2.19 1.50 -2.37
CA PRO A 448 -2.98 0.85 -3.40
C PRO A 448 -4.34 0.39 -2.87
N ALA A 449 -5.37 0.41 -3.73
CA ALA A 449 -6.70 -0.08 -3.35
C ALA A 449 -6.64 -1.53 -2.86
N GLY A 450 -7.16 -1.78 -1.66
CA GLY A 450 -7.17 -3.10 -1.02
C GLY A 450 -7.01 -3.00 0.49
N ARG A 451 -6.53 -4.09 1.11
CA ARG A 451 -6.19 -4.09 2.52
C ARG A 451 -4.92 -3.25 2.76
N LEU A 452 -4.96 -2.38 3.75
CA LEU A 452 -3.81 -1.58 4.15
C LEU A 452 -2.61 -2.47 4.55
N PRO A 453 -1.38 -2.05 4.27
CA PRO A 453 -0.19 -2.69 4.82
C PRO A 453 -0.20 -2.67 6.36
N ALA A 454 0.34 -3.71 6.99
CA ALA A 454 0.34 -3.84 8.46
C ALA A 454 0.99 -2.64 9.15
N GLN A 455 2.04 -2.06 8.57
CA GLN A 455 2.70 -0.87 9.12
C GLN A 455 1.80 0.37 9.09
N VAL A 456 0.93 0.50 8.08
CA VAL A 456 -0.06 1.58 8.00
C VAL A 456 -1.16 1.38 9.04
N GLU A 457 -1.71 0.16 9.15
CA GLU A 457 -2.69 -0.20 10.20
C GLU A 457 -2.15 0.09 11.60
N GLU A 458 -0.85 -0.18 11.85
CA GLU A 458 -0.20 0.05 13.14
C GLU A 458 -0.21 1.54 13.54
N VAL A 459 -0.06 2.46 12.59
CA VAL A 459 -0.14 3.91 12.87
C VAL A 459 -1.52 4.27 13.42
N GLY A 460 -2.60 3.71 12.86
CA GLY A 460 -3.97 3.90 13.39
C GLY A 460 -4.10 3.46 14.84
N PHE A 461 -3.55 2.28 15.18
CA PHE A 461 -3.57 1.77 16.56
C PHE A 461 -2.68 2.61 17.51
N MET A 462 -1.60 3.20 17.02
CA MET A 462 -0.81 4.16 17.81
C MET A 462 -1.61 5.42 18.15
N ILE A 463 -2.50 5.89 17.27
CA ILE A 463 -3.40 7.01 17.55
C ILE A 463 -4.40 6.64 18.64
N GLU A 464 -4.95 5.41 18.62
CA GLU A 464 -5.81 4.92 19.71
C GLU A 464 -5.07 4.87 21.05
N GLU A 465 -3.82 4.43 21.09
CA GLU A 465 -3.00 4.48 22.30
C GLU A 465 -2.73 5.93 22.77
N LEU A 466 -2.57 6.88 21.83
CA LEU A 466 -2.43 8.29 22.17
C LEU A 466 -3.72 8.86 22.81
N ARG A 467 -4.90 8.44 22.33
CA ARG A 467 -6.19 8.77 22.96
C ARG A 467 -6.24 8.27 24.41
N VAL A 468 -5.77 7.04 24.68
CA VAL A 468 -5.65 6.52 26.06
C VAL A 468 -4.72 7.39 26.90
N GLN A 469 -3.56 7.75 26.36
CA GLN A 469 -2.58 8.59 27.07
C GLN A 469 -3.12 9.98 27.39
N TYR A 470 -3.92 10.59 26.52
CA TYR A 470 -4.45 11.93 26.72
C TYR A 470 -5.65 11.95 27.67
N PHE A 471 -6.62 11.07 27.42
CA PHE A 471 -7.92 11.14 28.09
C PHE A 471 -8.06 10.17 29.26
N ALA A 472 -7.27 9.09 29.30
CA ALA A 472 -7.45 8.00 30.25
C ALA A 472 -6.12 7.47 30.83
N GLN A 473 -5.23 8.34 31.27
CA GLN A 473 -3.87 8.01 31.75
C GLN A 473 -3.86 6.89 32.80
N ARG A 474 -4.93 6.77 33.61
CA ARG A 474 -5.06 5.69 34.61
C ARG A 474 -5.07 4.27 34.00
N LEU A 475 -5.48 4.14 32.74
CA LEU A 475 -5.55 2.84 32.04
C LEU A 475 -4.19 2.42 31.47
N ARG A 476 -3.20 3.29 31.43
CA ARG A 476 -1.87 3.12 30.86
C ARG A 476 -1.91 2.68 29.39
N THR A 477 -0.93 3.06 28.61
CA THR A 477 -0.76 2.63 27.24
C THR A 477 0.00 1.30 27.15
N HIS A 478 -0.27 0.50 26.12
CA HIS A 478 0.47 -0.73 25.86
C HIS A 478 1.89 -0.44 25.35
N ILE A 479 2.01 0.57 24.51
CA ILE A 479 3.29 1.03 23.96
C ILE A 479 3.54 2.49 24.35
N PRO A 480 4.80 2.91 24.45
CA PRO A 480 5.10 4.33 24.60
C PRO A 480 4.71 5.09 23.31
N VAL A 481 3.80 6.03 23.41
CA VAL A 481 3.26 6.78 22.28
C VAL A 481 3.42 8.29 22.50
N SER A 482 3.56 9.04 21.42
CA SER A 482 3.54 10.51 21.38
C SER A 482 3.33 10.97 19.94
N PRO A 483 2.85 12.20 19.70
CA PRO A 483 2.73 12.76 18.35
C PRO A 483 4.01 12.65 17.51
N LYS A 484 5.16 12.90 18.14
CA LYS A 484 6.47 12.74 17.48
C LYS A 484 6.73 11.32 17.01
N ARG A 485 6.38 10.30 17.83
CA ARG A 485 6.57 8.89 17.46
C ARG A 485 5.64 8.44 16.36
N ILE A 486 4.39 8.91 16.37
CA ILE A 486 3.41 8.63 15.32
C ILE A 486 3.90 9.22 13.99
N ARG A 487 4.32 10.50 13.94
CA ARG A 487 4.90 11.09 12.74
C ARG A 487 6.18 10.40 12.26
N GLN A 488 6.98 9.90 13.20
CA GLN A 488 8.15 9.10 12.84
C GLN A 488 7.74 7.77 12.19
N ALA A 489 6.69 7.11 12.68
CA ALA A 489 6.16 5.88 12.08
C ALA A 489 5.58 6.15 10.67
N ILE A 490 4.80 7.23 10.48
CA ILE A 490 4.31 7.69 9.18
C ILE A 490 5.48 7.90 8.20
N GLY A 491 6.53 8.62 8.62
CA GLY A 491 7.72 8.85 7.81
C GLY A 491 8.47 7.56 7.45
N GLN A 492 8.51 6.57 8.36
CA GLN A 492 9.11 5.26 8.08
C GLN A 492 8.31 4.47 7.05
N VAL A 493 6.98 4.48 7.13
CA VAL A 493 6.12 3.83 6.13
C VAL A 493 6.33 4.46 4.76
N ARG A 494 6.28 5.80 4.64
CA ARG A 494 6.52 6.52 3.39
C ARG A 494 7.91 6.25 2.80
N SER A 495 8.92 6.01 3.64
CA SER A 495 10.27 5.69 3.17
C SER A 495 10.47 4.24 2.71
N GLN A 496 9.51 3.35 2.98
CA GLN A 496 9.54 1.92 2.62
C GLN A 496 8.57 1.57 1.48
N SER A 497 7.64 2.50 1.17
CA SER A 497 6.71 2.40 0.05
C SER A 497 7.38 2.85 -1.24
#